data_fb8f4dc13f48d9df5e9332fc951b0dd5
#
_entry.id   fb8f4dc13f48d9df5e9332fc951b0dd5
#
_cell.length_a   1.000
_cell.length_b   1.000
_cell.length_c   1.000
_cell.angle_alpha   90.00
_cell.angle_beta   90.00
_cell.angle_gamma   90.00
#
_symmetry.space_group_name_H-M   'P 1'
#
loop_
_entity.id
_entity.type
_entity.pdbx_description
1 polymer ?
#
loop_
_entity_poly.entity_id
_entity_poly.type
_entity_poly.pdbx_seq_one_letter_code
_entity_poly.pdbx_strand_id
1 'polypeptide(L)'
;MKNLLVGAVMMMTTIGMILGSSNDVLACGKCGNEKNHQAIVVVSFGTTFDEAREKCIESVENKITEMFPFYEVRRAFTSNIVMKRLAEKGIMVDNLEQALTKLKNEEYTDVIIQSTHLIPGEEYNTKILEVAAKHKNDFQTIKIGRPVLTYSGDDNNTNDYKEFVKALKKQLPQNQGKDTQIIFMGHGSNHENGTVYSKLQLELDKQGVKGYVAVVEDGAEPSFDSVLKKLAANKETKKVLLMPLMLVAGDHANNDMA
;
A
#
# COMPACT_ATOMS: atom_id res chain seq x y z
N MET A 1 6.29 19.62 -28.21
CA MET A 1 7.00 19.32 -26.97
C MET A 1 5.99 19.50 -25.84
N LYS A 2 5.43 18.42 -25.38
CA LYS A 2 4.42 18.42 -24.30
C LYS A 2 5.17 18.05 -23.03
N ASN A 3 5.29 18.99 -22.11
CA ASN A 3 5.85 18.73 -20.78
C ASN A 3 4.86 17.86 -20.01
N LEU A 4 5.14 16.59 -19.94
CA LEU A 4 4.44 15.66 -19.04
C LEU A 4 5.01 15.91 -17.64
N LEU A 5 4.26 16.59 -16.79
CA LEU A 5 4.61 16.72 -15.38
C LEU A 5 4.21 15.41 -14.69
N VAL A 6 5.16 14.49 -14.58
CA VAL A 6 5.00 13.31 -13.73
C VAL A 6 5.15 13.77 -12.29
N GLY A 7 4.06 14.19 -11.68
CA GLY A 7 4.01 14.42 -10.25
C GLY A 7 3.97 13.07 -9.53
N ALA A 8 5.08 12.65 -8.94
CA ALA A 8 5.06 11.55 -7.99
C ALA A 8 4.13 11.93 -6.83
N VAL A 9 2.95 11.34 -6.82
CA VAL A 9 1.98 11.56 -5.74
C VAL A 9 2.41 10.74 -4.55
N MET A 10 2.99 11.44 -3.60
CA MET A 10 3.34 10.87 -2.29
C MET A 10 2.05 10.57 -1.53
N MET A 11 1.66 9.30 -1.54
CA MET A 11 0.50 8.83 -0.80
C MET A 11 0.87 8.72 0.68
N MET A 12 0.85 9.85 1.41
CA MET A 12 0.79 9.81 2.86
C MET A 12 -0.58 9.27 3.24
N THR A 13 -0.70 7.96 3.23
CA THR A 13 -1.83 7.31 3.86
C THR A 13 -1.74 7.60 5.35
N THR A 14 -2.71 8.29 5.90
CA THR A 14 -3.06 8.07 7.30
C THR A 14 -3.49 6.61 7.35
N ILE A 15 -2.53 5.72 7.60
CA ILE A 15 -2.81 4.32 7.89
C ILE A 15 -3.63 4.35 9.18
N GLY A 16 -4.95 4.32 9.04
CA GLY A 16 -5.83 4.01 10.14
C GLY A 16 -5.55 2.56 10.51
N MET A 17 -4.58 2.33 11.39
CA MET A 17 -4.49 1.06 12.07
C MET A 17 -5.76 0.92 12.89
N ILE A 18 -6.72 0.16 12.36
CA ILE A 18 -7.81 -0.33 13.18
C ILE A 18 -7.27 -1.56 13.92
N LEU A 19 -6.51 -1.27 14.96
CA LEU A 19 -6.42 -2.19 16.06
C LEU A 19 -7.82 -2.23 16.67
N GLY A 20 -8.48 -3.38 16.61
CA GLY A 20 -9.76 -3.57 17.28
C GLY A 20 -9.68 -2.98 18.68
N SER A 21 -10.71 -2.22 19.05
CA SER A 21 -10.82 -1.58 20.34
C SER A 21 -10.90 -2.65 21.43
N SER A 22 -9.76 -2.99 21.97
CA SER A 22 -9.66 -3.49 23.34
C SER A 22 -9.05 -2.35 24.15
N ASN A 23 -9.90 -1.70 24.94
CA ASN A 23 -9.52 -0.75 25.97
C ASN A 23 -8.81 -1.50 27.10
N ASP A 24 -7.57 -1.91 26.88
CA ASP A 24 -6.66 -2.33 27.93
C ASP A 24 -5.32 -1.66 27.71
N VAL A 25 -5.28 -0.37 28.01
CA VAL A 25 -4.04 0.31 28.35
C VAL A 25 -3.69 -0.12 29.77
N LEU A 26 -3.11 -1.29 29.91
CA LEU A 26 -2.41 -1.65 31.14
C LEU A 26 -1.14 -0.80 31.24
N ALA A 27 -1.21 0.25 32.05
CA ALA A 27 -0.05 0.90 32.58
C ALA A 27 0.71 -0.11 33.44
N CYS A 28 1.66 -0.82 32.86
CA CYS A 28 2.60 -1.64 33.59
C CYS A 28 3.77 -0.80 34.06
N GLY A 29 3.67 -0.29 35.29
CA GLY A 29 4.82 0.20 36.01
C GLY A 29 5.70 -0.96 36.47
N LYS A 30 6.84 -1.16 35.79
CA LYS A 30 8.10 -1.60 36.39
C LYS A 30 9.19 -1.49 35.32
N CYS A 31 10.05 -0.48 35.45
CA CYS A 31 11.29 -0.36 34.69
C CYS A 31 12.28 -1.44 35.16
N GLY A 32 12.30 -2.54 34.43
CA GLY A 32 13.44 -3.44 34.35
C GLY A 32 13.94 -3.39 32.91
N ASN A 33 15.21 -3.48 32.68
CA ASN A 33 15.91 -3.52 31.39
C ASN A 33 15.53 -4.78 30.56
N GLU A 34 14.25 -5.09 30.43
CA GLU A 34 13.78 -6.12 29.52
C GLU A 34 13.77 -5.52 28.12
N LYS A 35 14.59 -6.06 27.23
CA LYS A 35 14.51 -5.79 25.80
C LYS A 35 13.06 -5.94 25.37
N ASN A 36 12.54 -4.92 24.74
CA ASN A 36 11.18 -4.96 24.22
C ASN A 36 11.14 -6.00 23.09
N HIS A 37 10.53 -7.16 23.37
CA HIS A 37 10.49 -8.30 22.45
C HIS A 37 9.34 -8.19 21.44
N GLN A 38 9.03 -6.97 21.04
CA GLN A 38 7.93 -6.64 20.12
C GLN A 38 8.47 -6.05 18.82
N ALA A 39 8.01 -6.56 17.68
CA ALA A 39 8.42 -6.08 16.38
C ALA A 39 7.25 -5.83 15.44
N ILE A 40 7.42 -4.86 14.52
CA ILE A 40 6.55 -4.63 13.37
C ILE A 40 7.37 -4.88 12.12
N VAL A 41 6.98 -5.85 11.29
CA VAL A 41 7.56 -6.08 9.98
C VAL A 41 6.70 -5.36 8.94
N VAL A 42 7.23 -4.29 8.38
CA VAL A 42 6.57 -3.56 7.29
C VAL A 42 6.90 -4.25 5.97
N VAL A 43 5.88 -4.81 5.32
CA VAL A 43 6.04 -5.62 4.12
C VAL A 43 5.55 -4.87 2.91
N SER A 44 6.47 -4.52 2.01
CA SER A 44 6.20 -3.82 0.75
C SER A 44 6.56 -4.70 -0.44
N PHE A 45 6.01 -4.40 -1.62
CA PHE A 45 6.48 -5.02 -2.86
C PHE A 45 7.96 -4.71 -3.09
N GLY A 46 8.37 -3.49 -2.78
CA GLY A 46 9.71 -2.99 -2.96
C GLY A 46 9.90 -2.22 -4.28
N THR A 47 11.01 -1.51 -4.38
CA THR A 47 11.43 -0.79 -5.58
C THR A 47 12.94 -0.66 -5.66
N THR A 48 13.48 -0.64 -6.88
CA THR A 48 14.91 -0.39 -7.16
C THR A 48 15.23 1.10 -7.33
N PHE A 49 14.21 1.96 -7.36
CA PHE A 49 14.34 3.41 -7.49
C PHE A 49 14.52 4.02 -6.10
N ASP A 50 15.65 4.66 -5.86
CA ASP A 50 16.02 5.19 -4.53
C ASP A 50 15.05 6.25 -4.05
N GLU A 51 14.68 7.21 -4.90
CA GLU A 51 13.73 8.27 -4.57
C GLU A 51 12.34 7.72 -4.23
N ALA A 52 11.84 6.72 -4.99
CA ALA A 52 10.57 6.08 -4.71
C ALA A 52 10.62 5.26 -3.41
N ARG A 53 11.75 4.62 -3.10
CA ARG A 53 11.94 3.90 -1.85
C ARG A 53 11.88 4.85 -0.66
N GLU A 54 12.62 5.95 -0.72
CA GLU A 54 12.66 6.97 0.34
C GLU A 54 11.28 7.60 0.56
N LYS A 55 10.64 8.08 -0.51
CA LYS A 55 9.37 8.82 -0.42
C LYS A 55 8.16 7.95 -0.12
N CYS A 56 8.12 6.70 -0.61
CA CYS A 56 6.94 5.86 -0.49
C CYS A 56 7.07 4.79 0.59
N ILE A 57 8.22 4.12 0.72
CA ILE A 57 8.41 3.02 1.67
C ILE A 57 8.94 3.55 3.00
N GLU A 58 10.07 4.25 2.98
CA GLU A 58 10.72 4.72 4.21
C GLU A 58 9.86 5.74 4.96
N SER A 59 9.09 6.56 4.25
CA SER A 59 8.15 7.49 4.89
C SER A 59 7.07 6.76 5.71
N VAL A 60 6.59 5.61 5.22
CA VAL A 60 5.62 4.77 5.94
C VAL A 60 6.29 4.10 7.15
N GLU A 61 7.48 3.53 6.96
CA GLU A 61 8.25 2.90 8.04
C GLU A 61 8.58 3.89 9.15
N ASN A 62 9.05 5.08 8.79
CA ASN A 62 9.35 6.17 9.73
C ASN A 62 8.08 6.57 10.50
N LYS A 63 6.94 6.67 9.82
CA LYS A 63 5.67 6.99 10.48
C LYS A 63 5.23 5.91 11.47
N ILE A 64 5.43 4.65 11.13
CA ILE A 64 5.16 3.53 12.03
C ILE A 64 6.10 3.60 13.23
N THR A 65 7.38 3.84 13.03
CA THR A 65 8.37 4.00 14.11
C THR A 65 8.00 5.15 15.07
N GLU A 66 7.56 6.29 14.53
CA GLU A 66 7.08 7.40 15.36
C GLU A 66 5.83 7.04 16.19
N MET A 67 4.89 6.30 15.59
CA MET A 67 3.63 5.93 16.26
C MET A 67 3.80 4.81 17.27
N PHE A 68 4.77 3.93 17.08
CA PHE A 68 5.04 2.75 17.90
C PHE A 68 6.49 2.69 18.38
N PRO A 69 6.91 3.65 19.24
CA PRO A 69 8.32 3.82 19.64
C PRO A 69 8.87 2.65 20.49
N PHE A 70 7.99 1.76 20.93
CA PHE A 70 8.39 0.58 21.71
C PHE A 70 8.52 -0.69 20.87
N TYR A 71 8.24 -0.62 19.57
CA TYR A 71 8.38 -1.73 18.65
C TYR A 71 9.66 -1.57 17.82
N GLU A 72 10.36 -2.67 17.61
CA GLU A 72 11.38 -2.75 16.56
C GLU A 72 10.70 -2.77 15.20
N VAL A 73 11.01 -1.80 14.33
CA VAL A 73 10.42 -1.75 12.98
C VAL A 73 11.40 -2.31 11.97
N ARG A 74 10.99 -3.33 11.24
CA ARG A 74 11.79 -4.00 10.22
C ARG A 74 11.12 -3.95 8.85
N ARG A 75 11.96 -3.86 7.83
CA ARG A 75 11.57 -3.88 6.43
C ARG A 75 11.61 -5.30 5.89
N ALA A 76 10.60 -5.65 5.07
CA ALA A 76 10.66 -6.81 4.20
C ALA A 76 10.06 -6.48 2.82
N PHE A 77 10.58 -7.13 1.77
CA PHE A 77 10.04 -7.02 0.42
C PHE A 77 9.46 -8.35 -0.05
N THR A 78 8.46 -8.28 -0.95
CA THR A 78 7.86 -9.47 -1.54
C THR A 78 8.43 -9.78 -2.92
N SER A 79 8.95 -8.78 -3.66
CA SER A 79 9.49 -8.96 -5.00
C SER A 79 10.93 -9.49 -4.99
N ASN A 80 11.09 -10.77 -5.37
CA ASN A 80 12.40 -11.38 -5.52
C ASN A 80 13.27 -10.67 -6.56
N ILE A 81 12.66 -10.14 -7.63
CA ILE A 81 13.39 -9.42 -8.70
C ILE A 81 13.96 -8.11 -8.13
N VAL A 82 13.16 -7.37 -7.36
CA VAL A 82 13.61 -6.12 -6.74
C VAL A 82 14.74 -6.39 -5.76
N MET A 83 14.57 -7.38 -4.87
CA MET A 83 15.61 -7.75 -3.90
C MET A 83 16.92 -8.16 -4.57
N LYS A 84 16.86 -8.96 -5.65
CA LYS A 84 18.04 -9.35 -6.42
C LYS A 84 18.75 -8.15 -7.02
N ARG A 85 18.01 -7.23 -7.68
CA ARG A 85 18.59 -6.02 -8.29
C ARG A 85 19.19 -5.07 -7.24
N LEU A 86 18.60 -5.00 -6.05
CA LEU A 86 19.16 -4.23 -4.93
C LEU A 86 20.44 -4.86 -4.39
N ALA A 87 20.47 -6.19 -4.25
CA ALA A 87 21.66 -6.92 -3.81
C ALA A 87 22.85 -6.71 -4.79
N GLU A 88 22.60 -6.63 -6.08
CA GLU A 88 23.62 -6.27 -7.09
C GLU A 88 24.21 -4.87 -6.88
N LYS A 89 23.45 -3.98 -6.21
CA LYS A 89 23.91 -2.64 -5.80
C LYS A 89 24.48 -2.60 -4.36
N GLY A 90 24.61 -3.75 -3.70
CA GLY A 90 25.08 -3.85 -2.32
C GLY A 90 24.01 -3.55 -1.26
N ILE A 91 22.73 -3.41 -1.66
CA ILE A 91 21.61 -3.14 -0.75
C ILE A 91 20.89 -4.46 -0.48
N MET A 92 21.06 -4.97 0.75
CA MET A 92 20.41 -6.22 1.17
C MET A 92 19.08 -5.93 1.86
N VAL A 93 18.00 -6.52 1.36
CA VAL A 93 16.66 -6.44 1.96
C VAL A 93 16.14 -7.86 2.12
N ASP A 94 15.58 -8.16 3.29
CA ASP A 94 14.99 -9.46 3.59
C ASP A 94 13.62 -9.61 2.92
N ASN A 95 13.25 -10.84 2.57
CA ASN A 95 11.86 -11.19 2.40
C ASN A 95 11.20 -11.45 3.76
N LEU A 96 9.88 -11.65 3.79
CA LEU A 96 9.14 -11.85 5.04
C LEU A 96 9.62 -13.10 5.80
N GLU A 97 9.88 -14.20 5.11
CA GLU A 97 10.41 -15.45 5.71
C GLU A 97 11.73 -15.21 6.45
N GLN A 98 12.65 -14.50 5.80
CA GLN A 98 13.96 -14.15 6.37
C GLN A 98 13.82 -13.21 7.58
N ALA A 99 12.96 -12.19 7.46
CA ALA A 99 12.71 -11.25 8.54
C ALA A 99 12.12 -11.95 9.79
N LEU A 100 11.12 -12.83 9.60
CA LEU A 100 10.52 -13.59 10.69
C LEU A 100 11.51 -14.59 11.31
N THR A 101 12.31 -15.27 10.49
CA THR A 101 13.36 -16.18 10.98
C THR A 101 14.39 -15.42 11.83
N LYS A 102 14.81 -14.22 11.43
CA LYS A 102 15.73 -13.40 12.24
C LYS A 102 15.10 -12.99 13.56
N LEU A 103 13.84 -12.51 13.53
CA LEU A 103 13.13 -12.12 14.76
C LEU A 103 12.98 -13.28 15.73
N LYS A 104 12.66 -14.47 15.23
CA LYS A 104 12.63 -15.70 16.04
C LYS A 104 13.99 -15.99 16.71
N ASN A 105 15.08 -15.94 15.94
CA ASN A 105 16.44 -16.20 16.45
C ASN A 105 16.92 -15.13 17.44
N GLU A 106 16.37 -13.93 17.37
CA GLU A 106 16.61 -12.82 18.28
C GLU A 106 15.64 -12.79 19.46
N GLU A 107 14.84 -13.86 19.63
CA GLU A 107 13.91 -14.07 20.74
C GLU A 107 12.78 -13.04 20.86
N TYR A 108 12.33 -12.45 19.74
CA TYR A 108 11.11 -11.64 19.72
C TYR A 108 9.89 -12.53 20.00
N THR A 109 8.96 -12.03 20.82
CA THR A 109 7.76 -12.77 21.23
C THR A 109 6.49 -12.33 20.53
N ASP A 110 6.41 -11.06 20.19
CA ASP A 110 5.21 -10.44 19.62
C ASP A 110 5.54 -9.77 18.29
N VAL A 111 4.91 -10.23 17.23
CA VAL A 111 5.17 -9.73 15.89
C VAL A 111 3.89 -9.26 15.22
N ILE A 112 3.96 -8.05 14.67
CA ILE A 112 2.92 -7.50 13.79
C ILE A 112 3.50 -7.45 12.38
N ILE A 113 2.81 -8.05 11.42
CA ILE A 113 3.14 -7.95 9.99
C ILE A 113 2.22 -6.89 9.40
N GLN A 114 2.77 -5.75 9.00
CA GLN A 114 2.01 -4.68 8.37
C GLN A 114 2.27 -4.66 6.87
N SER A 115 1.26 -5.06 6.11
CA SER A 115 1.29 -4.95 4.65
C SER A 115 1.11 -3.50 4.19
N THR A 116 1.86 -3.11 3.15
CA THR A 116 1.65 -1.86 2.42
C THR A 116 0.92 -2.08 1.09
N HIS A 117 0.44 -3.28 0.82
CA HIS A 117 -0.31 -3.57 -0.40
C HIS A 117 -1.64 -2.83 -0.44
N LEU A 118 -2.01 -2.35 -1.61
CA LEU A 118 -3.25 -1.60 -1.80
C LEU A 118 -4.48 -2.52 -1.76
N ILE A 119 -4.36 -3.70 -2.36
CA ILE A 119 -5.45 -4.66 -2.51
C ILE A 119 -5.07 -6.04 -1.94
N PRO A 120 -6.05 -6.84 -1.48
CA PRO A 120 -5.84 -8.23 -1.08
C PRO A 120 -5.73 -9.13 -2.32
N GLY A 121 -4.61 -9.02 -3.04
CA GLY A 121 -4.32 -9.80 -4.26
C GLY A 121 -3.46 -11.03 -3.98
N GLU A 122 -3.04 -11.71 -5.06
CA GLU A 122 -2.21 -12.91 -5.00
C GLU A 122 -0.90 -12.69 -4.21
N GLU A 123 -0.24 -11.56 -4.44
CA GLU A 123 1.01 -11.20 -3.75
C GLU A 123 0.82 -11.16 -2.22
N TYR A 124 -0.27 -10.56 -1.74
CA TYR A 124 -0.61 -10.54 -0.32
C TYR A 124 -0.91 -11.94 0.22
N ASN A 125 -1.68 -12.74 -0.53
CA ASN A 125 -2.08 -14.07 -0.10
C ASN A 125 -0.86 -15.01 -0.02
N THR A 126 -0.06 -15.07 -1.09
CA THR A 126 1.05 -16.04 -1.20
C THR A 126 2.31 -15.60 -0.46
N LYS A 127 2.64 -14.30 -0.47
CA LYS A 127 3.89 -13.80 0.11
C LYS A 127 3.77 -13.29 1.53
N ILE A 128 2.54 -13.05 2.01
CA ILE A 128 2.32 -12.57 3.37
C ILE A 128 1.50 -13.58 4.18
N LEU A 129 0.28 -13.92 3.78
CA LEU A 129 -0.57 -14.80 4.59
C LEU A 129 -0.01 -16.21 4.70
N GLU A 130 0.39 -16.83 3.59
CA GLU A 130 0.96 -18.19 3.61
C GLU A 130 2.29 -18.25 4.36
N VAL A 131 3.15 -17.22 4.22
CA VAL A 131 4.40 -17.14 4.97
C VAL A 131 4.13 -16.97 6.46
N ALA A 132 3.28 -16.04 6.84
CA ALA A 132 2.91 -15.82 8.24
C ALA A 132 2.31 -17.07 8.90
N ALA A 133 1.50 -17.84 8.15
CA ALA A 133 0.89 -19.07 8.63
C ALA A 133 1.94 -20.15 9.01
N LYS A 134 3.07 -20.21 8.31
CA LYS A 134 4.18 -21.13 8.62
C LYS A 134 4.86 -20.78 9.95
N HIS A 135 4.91 -19.49 10.28
CA HIS A 135 5.57 -18.95 11.48
C HIS A 135 4.64 -18.78 12.69
N LYS A 136 3.38 -19.21 12.58
CA LYS A 136 2.36 -18.94 13.61
C LYS A 136 2.74 -19.48 15.01
N ASN A 137 3.54 -20.53 15.09
CA ASN A 137 3.98 -21.14 16.34
C ASN A 137 5.38 -20.67 16.79
N ASP A 138 6.00 -19.78 16.05
CA ASP A 138 7.34 -19.27 16.35
C ASP A 138 7.32 -18.08 17.32
N PHE A 139 6.14 -17.47 17.53
CA PHE A 139 5.93 -16.30 18.37
C PHE A 139 4.78 -16.55 19.34
N GLN A 140 4.76 -15.82 20.47
CA GLN A 140 3.61 -15.83 21.38
C GLN A 140 2.39 -15.20 20.71
N THR A 141 2.61 -14.10 19.99
CA THR A 141 1.59 -13.48 19.15
C THR A 141 2.14 -13.11 17.78
N ILE A 142 1.36 -13.41 16.74
CA ILE A 142 1.59 -12.92 15.39
C ILE A 142 0.28 -12.33 14.86
N LYS A 143 0.31 -11.05 14.50
CA LYS A 143 -0.85 -10.31 13.96
C LYS A 143 -0.53 -9.85 12.55
N ILE A 144 -1.53 -9.88 11.67
CA ILE A 144 -1.34 -9.52 10.26
C ILE A 144 -2.28 -8.36 9.92
N GLY A 145 -1.67 -7.24 9.53
CA GLY A 145 -2.38 -6.08 9.00
C GLY A 145 -2.91 -6.36 7.59
N ARG A 146 -4.13 -5.93 7.32
CA ARG A 146 -4.78 -6.10 6.03
C ARG A 146 -4.30 -5.06 5.00
N PRO A 147 -4.46 -5.32 3.70
CA PRO A 147 -4.30 -4.32 2.64
C PRO A 147 -5.23 -3.12 2.81
N VAL A 148 -4.89 -2.01 2.16
CA VAL A 148 -5.58 -0.72 2.33
C VAL A 148 -7.04 -0.78 1.92
N LEU A 149 -7.37 -1.45 0.80
CA LEU A 149 -8.73 -1.54 0.24
C LEU A 149 -9.30 -2.95 0.47
N THR A 150 -9.77 -3.23 1.68
CA THR A 150 -10.32 -4.54 2.05
C THR A 150 -11.81 -4.46 2.34
N TYR A 151 -12.24 -3.62 3.28
CA TYR A 151 -13.63 -3.56 3.74
C TYR A 151 -14.40 -2.41 3.11
N SER A 152 -15.64 -2.69 2.70
CA SER A 152 -16.56 -1.66 2.17
C SER A 152 -17.37 -0.95 3.26
N GLY A 153 -17.14 -1.31 4.54
CA GLY A 153 -17.87 -0.83 5.69
C GLY A 153 -19.08 -1.70 6.02
N ASP A 154 -19.22 -2.02 7.29
CA ASP A 154 -20.35 -2.68 7.92
C ASP A 154 -20.42 -2.25 9.39
N ASP A 155 -21.30 -2.88 10.19
CA ASP A 155 -21.48 -2.53 11.61
C ASP A 155 -20.21 -2.72 12.46
N ASN A 156 -19.27 -3.56 11.99
CA ASN A 156 -18.05 -3.93 12.72
C ASN A 156 -16.77 -3.38 12.08
N ASN A 157 -16.82 -2.95 10.81
CA ASN A 157 -15.66 -2.55 10.05
C ASN A 157 -15.82 -1.15 9.45
N THR A 158 -14.74 -0.39 9.47
CA THR A 158 -14.68 0.89 8.76
C THR A 158 -14.75 0.68 7.25
N ASN A 159 -15.25 1.70 6.56
CA ASN A 159 -15.21 1.73 5.11
C ASN A 159 -13.82 2.20 4.64
N ASP A 160 -12.97 1.26 4.27
CA ASP A 160 -11.60 1.52 3.82
C ASP A 160 -11.58 2.41 2.56
N TYR A 161 -12.49 2.19 1.63
CA TYR A 161 -12.61 2.98 0.40
C TYR A 161 -12.92 4.44 0.69
N LYS A 162 -13.81 4.68 1.65
CA LYS A 162 -14.17 6.04 2.08
C LYS A 162 -12.98 6.79 2.66
N GLU A 163 -12.24 6.14 3.56
CA GLU A 163 -11.06 6.74 4.19
C GLU A 163 -9.92 6.93 3.18
N PHE A 164 -9.74 5.97 2.28
CA PHE A 164 -8.77 6.07 1.20
C PHE A 164 -9.06 7.26 0.28
N VAL A 165 -10.31 7.42 -0.18
CA VAL A 165 -10.68 8.55 -1.05
C VAL A 165 -10.55 9.89 -0.33
N LYS A 166 -10.85 9.97 0.97
CA LYS A 166 -10.57 11.18 1.77
C LYS A 166 -9.09 11.54 1.79
N ALA A 167 -8.21 10.54 1.94
CA ALA A 167 -6.76 10.75 1.90
C ALA A 167 -6.31 11.17 0.49
N LEU A 168 -6.79 10.50 -0.55
CA LEU A 168 -6.50 10.77 -1.94
C LEU A 168 -6.88 12.20 -2.33
N LYS A 169 -8.03 12.70 -1.88
CA LYS A 169 -8.48 14.09 -2.15
C LYS A 169 -7.49 15.16 -1.69
N LYS A 170 -6.72 14.90 -0.65
CA LYS A 170 -5.69 15.84 -0.17
C LYS A 170 -4.49 15.95 -1.11
N GLN A 171 -4.33 14.98 -1.99
CA GLN A 171 -3.21 14.90 -2.94
C GLN A 171 -3.59 15.33 -4.36
N LEU A 172 -4.89 15.56 -4.59
CA LEU A 172 -5.34 16.02 -5.89
C LEU A 172 -4.82 17.43 -6.17
N PRO A 173 -4.43 17.74 -7.42
CA PRO A 173 -4.07 19.09 -7.81
C PRO A 173 -5.20 20.08 -7.51
N GLN A 174 -4.90 21.14 -6.78
CA GLN A 174 -5.91 22.13 -6.34
C GLN A 174 -6.54 22.93 -7.48
N ASN A 175 -5.83 23.06 -8.61
CA ASN A 175 -6.25 23.87 -9.77
C ASN A 175 -6.61 23.02 -10.98
N GLN A 176 -7.51 22.03 -10.80
CA GLN A 176 -8.01 21.27 -11.93
C GLN A 176 -8.98 22.13 -12.74
N GLY A 177 -8.69 22.31 -14.04
CA GLY A 177 -9.63 22.88 -14.98
C GLY A 177 -10.91 22.04 -15.07
N LYS A 178 -12.05 22.67 -15.38
CA LYS A 178 -13.32 21.95 -15.57
C LYS A 178 -13.23 20.90 -16.69
N ASP A 179 -12.32 21.10 -17.63
CA ASP A 179 -12.02 20.26 -18.78
C ASP A 179 -10.94 19.20 -18.53
N THR A 180 -10.47 19.06 -17.28
CA THR A 180 -9.45 18.08 -16.89
C THR A 180 -10.10 16.89 -16.21
N GLN A 181 -9.77 15.68 -16.66
CA GLN A 181 -10.14 14.42 -16.03
C GLN A 181 -8.88 13.73 -15.46
N ILE A 182 -9.05 12.97 -14.40
CA ILE A 182 -7.97 12.17 -13.83
C ILE A 182 -8.18 10.70 -14.18
N ILE A 183 -7.11 10.01 -14.53
CA ILE A 183 -7.09 8.55 -14.55
C ILE A 183 -6.21 8.09 -13.36
N PHE A 184 -6.83 7.40 -12.43
CA PHE A 184 -6.14 6.73 -11.32
C PHE A 184 -5.71 5.35 -11.79
N MET A 185 -4.42 5.18 -12.07
CA MET A 185 -3.87 3.98 -12.67
C MET A 185 -3.36 3.02 -11.59
N GLY A 186 -4.13 1.95 -11.33
CA GLY A 186 -3.74 0.82 -10.50
C GLY A 186 -2.95 -0.22 -11.27
N HIS A 187 -2.35 -1.19 -10.56
CA HIS A 187 -1.67 -2.31 -11.18
C HIS A 187 -2.68 -3.24 -11.90
N GLY A 188 -3.72 -3.60 -11.21
CA GLY A 188 -4.66 -4.64 -11.63
C GLY A 188 -4.45 -5.94 -10.85
N SER A 189 -5.35 -6.88 -11.05
CA SER A 189 -5.25 -8.25 -10.55
C SER A 189 -6.18 -9.14 -11.35
N ASN A 190 -5.68 -10.24 -11.87
CA ASN A 190 -6.47 -11.25 -12.61
C ASN A 190 -7.28 -12.16 -11.68
N HIS A 191 -7.13 -12.05 -10.37
CA HIS A 191 -7.92 -12.81 -9.39
C HIS A 191 -9.26 -12.14 -9.08
N GLU A 192 -10.15 -12.86 -8.37
CA GLU A 192 -11.54 -12.53 -7.98
C GLU A 192 -11.75 -11.10 -7.42
N ASN A 193 -10.69 -10.34 -7.26
CA ASN A 193 -10.66 -8.99 -6.71
C ASN A 193 -10.96 -7.86 -7.72
N GLY A 194 -11.40 -8.16 -8.94
CA GLY A 194 -11.84 -7.13 -9.92
C GLY A 194 -12.89 -6.17 -9.37
N THR A 195 -13.61 -6.58 -8.31
CA THR A 195 -14.57 -5.72 -7.61
C THR A 195 -13.92 -4.59 -6.79
N VAL A 196 -12.64 -4.69 -6.42
CA VAL A 196 -11.95 -3.66 -5.60
C VAL A 196 -11.88 -2.33 -6.34
N TYR A 197 -11.45 -2.35 -7.59
CA TYR A 197 -11.34 -1.13 -8.40
C TYR A 197 -12.70 -0.55 -8.76
N SER A 198 -13.72 -1.40 -8.99
CA SER A 198 -15.09 -0.96 -9.20
C SER A 198 -15.69 -0.32 -7.95
N LYS A 199 -15.46 -0.88 -6.76
CA LYS A 199 -15.86 -0.29 -5.48
C LYS A 199 -15.17 1.05 -5.23
N LEU A 200 -13.89 1.15 -5.58
CA LEU A 200 -13.15 2.40 -5.48
C LEU A 200 -13.72 3.47 -6.42
N GLN A 201 -14.07 3.10 -7.66
CA GLN A 201 -14.74 4.04 -8.59
C GLN A 201 -16.05 4.54 -8.01
N LEU A 202 -16.89 3.65 -7.48
CA LEU A 202 -18.15 4.04 -6.85
C LEU A 202 -17.94 5.02 -5.67
N GLU A 203 -16.89 4.83 -4.90
CA GLU A 203 -16.59 5.71 -3.77
C GLU A 203 -16.03 7.07 -4.24
N LEU A 204 -15.21 7.09 -5.29
CA LEU A 204 -14.77 8.34 -5.93
C LEU A 204 -15.97 9.15 -6.41
N ASP A 205 -16.93 8.51 -7.10
CA ASP A 205 -18.14 9.13 -7.60
C ASP A 205 -18.99 9.69 -6.46
N LYS A 206 -19.21 8.92 -5.38
CA LYS A 206 -19.96 9.35 -4.20
C LYS A 206 -19.35 10.57 -3.52
N GLN A 207 -18.02 10.67 -3.51
CA GLN A 207 -17.31 11.79 -2.89
C GLN A 207 -17.03 12.95 -3.86
N GLY A 208 -17.57 12.89 -5.08
CA GLY A 208 -17.47 13.95 -6.10
C GLY A 208 -16.07 14.13 -6.67
N VAL A 209 -15.24 13.08 -6.65
CA VAL A 209 -13.91 13.09 -7.29
C VAL A 209 -14.08 12.83 -8.78
N LYS A 210 -13.69 13.82 -9.60
CA LYS A 210 -13.73 13.69 -11.05
C LYS A 210 -12.54 12.87 -11.55
N GLY A 211 -12.80 11.65 -11.96
CA GLY A 211 -11.77 10.77 -12.49
C GLY A 211 -12.24 9.34 -12.67
N TYR A 212 -11.41 8.56 -13.29
CA TYR A 212 -11.66 7.15 -13.59
C TYR A 212 -10.54 6.28 -13.02
N VAL A 213 -10.92 5.15 -12.47
CA VAL A 213 -9.95 4.11 -12.12
C VAL A 213 -9.67 3.29 -13.38
N ALA A 214 -8.40 3.03 -13.65
CA ALA A 214 -7.94 2.11 -14.68
C ALA A 214 -6.81 1.22 -14.13
N VAL A 215 -6.50 0.13 -14.81
CA VAL A 215 -5.43 -0.77 -14.44
C VAL A 215 -4.48 -1.03 -15.60
N VAL A 216 -3.21 -1.34 -15.27
CA VAL A 216 -2.15 -1.57 -16.25
C VAL A 216 -2.16 -3.02 -16.74
N GLU A 217 -2.53 -3.97 -15.89
CA GLU A 217 -2.42 -5.39 -16.17
C GLU A 217 -3.38 -5.83 -17.28
N ASP A 218 -2.83 -6.53 -18.28
CA ASP A 218 -3.60 -7.02 -19.41
C ASP A 218 -4.69 -8.01 -18.96
N GLY A 219 -5.90 -7.81 -19.49
CA GLY A 219 -7.06 -8.64 -19.15
C GLY A 219 -7.74 -8.29 -17.82
N ALA A 220 -7.18 -7.39 -17.02
CA ALA A 220 -7.81 -6.89 -15.82
C ALA A 220 -8.75 -5.70 -16.11
N GLU A 221 -9.78 -5.54 -15.27
CA GLU A 221 -10.77 -4.46 -15.39
C GLU A 221 -10.76 -3.55 -14.14
N PRO A 222 -11.06 -2.24 -14.33
CA PRO A 222 -11.35 -1.53 -15.59
C PRO A 222 -10.09 -1.28 -16.41
N SER A 223 -10.07 -1.77 -17.66
CA SER A 223 -8.91 -1.60 -18.55
C SER A 223 -8.68 -0.16 -18.96
N PHE A 224 -7.42 0.22 -19.18
CA PHE A 224 -7.05 1.56 -19.62
C PHE A 224 -7.76 1.95 -20.93
N ASP A 225 -7.84 1.03 -21.88
CA ASP A 225 -8.53 1.24 -23.15
C ASP A 225 -10.01 1.52 -22.97
N SER A 226 -10.68 0.82 -22.03
CA SER A 226 -12.09 1.04 -21.75
C SER A 226 -12.34 2.45 -21.19
N VAL A 227 -11.43 2.92 -20.34
CA VAL A 227 -11.47 4.27 -19.77
C VAL A 227 -11.18 5.32 -20.82
N LEU A 228 -10.19 5.11 -21.70
CA LEU A 228 -9.89 6.04 -22.81
C LEU A 228 -11.08 6.20 -23.75
N LYS A 229 -11.81 5.13 -24.08
CA LYS A 229 -13.02 5.18 -24.89
C LYS A 229 -14.12 6.04 -24.23
N LYS A 230 -14.31 5.90 -22.90
CA LYS A 230 -15.25 6.74 -22.15
C LYS A 230 -14.84 8.23 -22.17
N LEU A 231 -13.56 8.51 -22.00
CA LEU A 231 -13.02 9.88 -22.04
C LEU A 231 -13.13 10.51 -23.42
N ALA A 232 -12.84 9.75 -24.49
CA ALA A 232 -12.95 10.22 -25.86
C ALA A 232 -14.40 10.57 -26.25
N ALA A 233 -15.38 9.88 -25.68
CA ALA A 233 -16.80 10.19 -25.88
C ALA A 233 -17.23 11.48 -25.17
N ASN A 234 -16.50 11.94 -24.17
CA ASN A 234 -16.79 13.17 -23.43
C ASN A 234 -16.12 14.38 -24.10
N LYS A 235 -16.89 15.13 -24.90
CA LYS A 235 -16.39 16.30 -25.65
C LYS A 235 -15.88 17.46 -24.78
N GLU A 236 -16.22 17.48 -23.50
CA GLU A 236 -15.77 18.49 -22.55
C GLU A 236 -14.34 18.22 -22.05
N THR A 237 -13.86 16.98 -22.16
CA THR A 237 -12.52 16.61 -21.71
C THR A 237 -11.46 17.08 -22.70
N LYS A 238 -10.59 17.99 -22.28
CA LYS A 238 -9.45 18.48 -23.07
C LYS A 238 -8.11 18.04 -22.53
N LYS A 239 -8.06 17.69 -21.24
CA LYS A 239 -6.84 17.28 -20.53
C LYS A 239 -7.11 16.03 -19.73
N VAL A 240 -6.14 15.14 -19.74
CA VAL A 240 -6.12 13.96 -18.88
C VAL A 240 -4.85 14.00 -18.03
N LEU A 241 -5.03 13.86 -16.74
CA LEU A 241 -3.94 13.70 -15.78
C LEU A 241 -3.89 12.24 -15.37
N LEU A 242 -2.78 11.59 -15.66
CA LEU A 242 -2.53 10.22 -15.20
C LEU A 242 -1.88 10.25 -13.82
N MET A 243 -2.52 9.62 -12.84
CA MET A 243 -2.03 9.52 -11.47
C MET A 243 -1.84 8.05 -11.07
N PRO A 244 -0.64 7.64 -10.66
CA PRO A 244 -0.43 6.30 -10.16
C PRO A 244 -1.32 6.02 -8.93
N LEU A 245 -2.06 4.92 -8.97
CA LEU A 245 -2.83 4.37 -7.87
C LEU A 245 -2.08 3.17 -7.30
N MET A 246 -0.87 3.43 -6.87
CA MET A 246 0.08 2.45 -6.33
C MET A 246 0.77 3.05 -5.13
N LEU A 247 1.05 2.23 -4.12
CA LEU A 247 1.74 2.72 -2.94
C LEU A 247 3.20 3.09 -3.24
N VAL A 248 3.80 2.41 -4.20
CA VAL A 248 5.18 2.64 -4.64
C VAL A 248 5.18 3.00 -6.12
N ALA A 249 5.63 4.19 -6.45
CA ALA A 249 5.89 4.63 -7.81
C ALA A 249 7.18 3.96 -8.34
N GLY A 250 7.07 2.68 -8.69
CA GLY A 250 8.18 1.86 -9.19
C GLY A 250 8.30 1.89 -10.72
N ASP A 251 8.61 0.73 -11.28
CA ASP A 251 8.86 0.55 -12.72
C ASP A 251 7.69 1.01 -13.58
N HIS A 252 6.47 0.58 -13.25
CA HIS A 252 5.26 0.97 -13.96
C HIS A 252 5.04 2.49 -14.02
N ALA A 253 5.28 3.20 -12.91
CA ALA A 253 5.10 4.65 -12.89
C ALA A 253 6.16 5.39 -13.72
N ASN A 254 7.37 4.85 -13.79
CA ASN A 254 8.49 5.50 -14.49
C ASN A 254 8.63 5.11 -15.96
N ASN A 255 8.17 3.91 -16.34
CA ASN A 255 8.34 3.38 -17.68
C ASN A 255 7.03 3.27 -18.46
N ASP A 256 5.93 2.81 -17.82
CA ASP A 256 4.67 2.54 -18.53
C ASP A 256 3.72 3.75 -18.51
N MET A 257 3.87 4.66 -17.53
CA MET A 257 3.02 5.84 -17.37
C MET A 257 3.72 7.15 -17.72
N ALA A 258 5.01 7.13 -18.01
CA ALA A 258 5.83 8.32 -18.28
C ALA A 258 5.76 8.81 -19.74
#